data_eccf047fdb470e0f5b212d623c68156d
#
_entry.id   eccf047fdb470e0f5b212d623c68156d
#
_cell.length_a   1.000
_cell.length_b   1.000
_cell.length_c   1.000
_cell.angle_alpha   90.00
_cell.angle_beta   90.00
_cell.angle_gamma   90.00
#
_symmetry.space_group_name_H-M   'P 1'
#
loop_
_entity.id
_entity.type
_entity.pdbx_description
1 polymer ?
#
loop_
_entity_poly.entity_id
_entity_poly.type
_entity_poly.pdbx_seq_one_letter_code
_entity_poly.pdbx_strand_id
1 'polypeptide(L)'
;RGTDIKLTPEVKEAGGLAIVGTERHESRRVDRQLRGRAGRQGDPGSSQFFVSLEDDLMRLFGSERIASMMDRMGLKDGEEIQAGMMTKAIERAQKKVEENNFGIRKRLLEYDDVMNSQRTVIYSRRRNALAGERIDIDRNNIVLDFAETFVENFGEAGFEDFSFELIRQVAVQPSFDEQTFANAKKEELVELIAADINDAYERRAQSVAATAMPVLRQVYEKQGDQVENIYIPITNGKLVYNVPVNLRKAIESDGAEIYKMFTKIVMLTTIDDNWRDHLRQMDDLRQSVQNASYEQKDPLLIYKLESYNLFSAMLEKSNRDELSILNKGYIPMREQTEQSVRQPSRPQQQQNRPKVDMSKLQASRMQAAAAA
;
A
#
# COMPACT_ATOMS: atom_id res chain seq x y z
N ARG A 1 -4.17 -23.04 -19.46
CA ARG A 1 -2.92 -23.02 -20.27
C ARG A 1 -2.08 -24.23 -19.93
N GLY A 2 -1.46 -24.87 -20.96
CA GLY A 2 -0.49 -25.92 -20.71
C GLY A 2 -1.05 -27.35 -20.54
N THR A 3 -2.36 -27.54 -20.64
CA THR A 3 -2.89 -28.92 -20.64
C THR A 3 -2.42 -29.67 -21.88
N ASP A 4 -1.66 -30.72 -21.68
CA ASP A 4 -1.24 -31.61 -22.74
C ASP A 4 -2.30 -32.70 -22.94
N ILE A 5 -2.83 -32.79 -24.17
CA ILE A 5 -3.83 -33.79 -24.53
C ILE A 5 -3.07 -34.98 -25.14
N LYS A 6 -2.95 -36.04 -24.35
CA LYS A 6 -2.33 -37.29 -24.83
C LYS A 6 -3.31 -38.06 -25.71
N LEU A 7 -2.90 -38.30 -26.94
CA LEU A 7 -3.69 -39.04 -27.90
C LEU A 7 -3.32 -40.53 -27.88
N THR A 8 -4.33 -41.41 -28.01
CA THR A 8 -4.09 -42.81 -28.19
C THR A 8 -3.59 -43.08 -29.63
N PRO A 9 -2.90 -44.20 -29.91
CA PRO A 9 -2.45 -44.55 -31.27
C PRO A 9 -3.60 -44.56 -32.29
N GLU A 10 -4.74 -45.10 -31.92
CA GLU A 10 -5.94 -45.17 -32.75
C GLU A 10 -6.43 -43.77 -33.17
N VAL A 11 -6.42 -42.79 -32.24
CA VAL A 11 -6.82 -41.41 -32.54
C VAL A 11 -5.81 -40.75 -33.46
N LYS A 12 -4.51 -41.05 -33.33
CA LYS A 12 -3.47 -40.51 -34.21
C LYS A 12 -3.62 -41.04 -35.64
N GLU A 13 -3.93 -42.35 -35.78
CA GLU A 13 -4.21 -42.97 -37.08
C GLU A 13 -5.49 -42.43 -37.74
N ALA A 14 -6.49 -42.10 -36.94
CA ALA A 14 -7.72 -41.45 -37.40
C ALA A 14 -7.59 -39.97 -37.80
N GLY A 15 -6.39 -39.38 -37.71
CA GLY A 15 -6.12 -37.99 -38.08
C GLY A 15 -5.89 -37.02 -36.90
N GLY A 16 -5.81 -37.54 -35.67
CA GLY A 16 -5.45 -36.80 -34.49
C GLY A 16 -6.57 -35.97 -33.88
N LEU A 17 -6.21 -34.93 -33.16
CA LEU A 17 -7.16 -34.06 -32.44
C LEU A 17 -7.82 -33.05 -33.39
N ALA A 18 -9.15 -33.08 -33.47
CA ALA A 18 -9.94 -32.07 -34.16
C ALA A 18 -10.39 -30.96 -33.19
N ILE A 19 -10.02 -29.75 -33.48
CA ILE A 19 -10.46 -28.56 -32.73
C ILE A 19 -11.60 -27.88 -33.47
N VAL A 20 -12.75 -27.78 -32.82
CA VAL A 20 -13.91 -27.05 -33.31
C VAL A 20 -14.09 -25.79 -32.45
N GLY A 21 -13.95 -24.64 -33.07
CA GLY A 21 -14.24 -23.33 -32.43
C GLY A 21 -15.63 -22.88 -32.88
N THR A 22 -16.49 -22.53 -31.92
CA THR A 22 -17.86 -22.05 -32.20
C THR A 22 -17.95 -20.54 -32.24
N GLU A 23 -16.85 -19.86 -31.88
CA GLU A 23 -16.70 -18.38 -31.93
C GLU A 23 -15.21 -18.02 -32.07
N ARG A 24 -14.94 -16.77 -32.39
CA ARG A 24 -13.56 -16.21 -32.38
C ARG A 24 -13.36 -15.42 -31.14
N HIS A 25 -12.20 -15.58 -30.48
CA HIS A 25 -11.81 -14.77 -29.36
C HIS A 25 -11.42 -13.36 -29.82
N GLU A 26 -11.46 -12.38 -28.90
CA GLU A 26 -11.03 -11.01 -29.15
C GLU A 26 -9.56 -10.90 -29.58
N SER A 27 -8.71 -11.85 -29.18
CA SER A 27 -7.29 -11.87 -29.49
C SER A 27 -6.93 -13.06 -30.38
N ARG A 28 -6.26 -12.80 -31.50
CA ARG A 28 -5.71 -13.83 -32.40
C ARG A 28 -4.77 -14.80 -31.70
N ARG A 29 -4.08 -14.32 -30.66
CA ARG A 29 -3.19 -15.17 -29.86
C ARG A 29 -3.94 -16.28 -29.14
N VAL A 30 -5.13 -15.99 -28.63
CA VAL A 30 -5.97 -16.99 -27.94
C VAL A 30 -6.50 -18.04 -28.94
N ASP A 31 -6.95 -17.59 -30.10
CA ASP A 31 -7.35 -18.50 -31.17
C ASP A 31 -6.20 -19.43 -31.60
N ARG A 32 -5.00 -18.88 -31.78
CA ARG A 32 -3.82 -19.66 -32.10
C ARG A 32 -3.43 -20.65 -30.99
N GLN A 33 -3.61 -20.26 -29.71
CA GLN A 33 -3.41 -21.19 -28.60
C GLN A 33 -4.43 -22.34 -28.58
N LEU A 34 -5.69 -22.06 -28.96
CA LEU A 34 -6.70 -23.07 -29.10
C LEU A 34 -6.35 -24.03 -30.24
N ARG A 35 -6.08 -23.50 -31.43
CA ARG A 35 -5.65 -24.28 -32.60
C ARG A 35 -4.39 -25.08 -32.34
N GLY A 36 -3.43 -24.52 -31.62
CA GLY A 36 -2.17 -25.17 -31.26
C GLY A 36 -2.31 -26.30 -30.23
N ARG A 37 -3.51 -26.66 -29.81
CA ARG A 37 -3.75 -27.88 -29.04
C ARG A 37 -3.77 -29.13 -29.95
N ALA A 38 -4.11 -28.98 -31.22
CA ALA A 38 -3.92 -29.99 -32.25
C ALA A 38 -2.48 -29.97 -32.77
N GLY A 39 -1.97 -31.05 -33.28
CA GLY A 39 -0.65 -31.15 -33.91
C GLY A 39 0.53 -30.96 -32.96
N ARG A 40 0.38 -31.18 -31.66
CA ARG A 40 1.48 -31.13 -30.71
C ARG A 40 2.48 -32.26 -30.92
N GLN A 41 3.76 -31.89 -30.77
CA GLN A 41 4.88 -32.86 -30.94
C GLN A 41 4.91 -33.58 -32.28
N GLY A 42 4.32 -32.95 -33.31
CA GLY A 42 4.23 -33.58 -34.64
C GLY A 42 3.05 -34.55 -34.86
N ASP A 43 2.17 -34.66 -33.87
CA ASP A 43 0.94 -35.43 -34.03
C ASP A 43 0.04 -34.82 -35.10
N PRO A 44 -0.71 -35.61 -35.89
CA PRO A 44 -1.71 -35.09 -36.81
C PRO A 44 -2.81 -34.35 -36.05
N GLY A 45 -3.47 -33.43 -36.72
CA GLY A 45 -4.61 -32.72 -36.12
C GLY A 45 -5.21 -31.69 -37.07
N SER A 46 -6.45 -31.32 -36.82
CA SER A 46 -7.19 -30.33 -37.61
C SER A 46 -7.82 -29.26 -36.72
N SER A 47 -8.14 -28.11 -37.31
CA SER A 47 -8.89 -27.07 -36.60
C SER A 47 -9.81 -26.33 -37.54
N GLN A 48 -11.07 -26.13 -37.13
CA GLN A 48 -12.07 -25.40 -37.90
C GLN A 48 -12.84 -24.44 -36.96
N PHE A 49 -13.14 -23.25 -37.44
CA PHE A 49 -13.95 -22.27 -36.71
C PHE A 49 -15.25 -22.03 -37.45
N PHE A 50 -16.36 -22.16 -36.72
CA PHE A 50 -17.69 -21.77 -37.14
C PHE A 50 -18.05 -20.48 -36.38
N VAL A 51 -18.32 -19.40 -37.08
CA VAL A 51 -18.56 -18.09 -36.48
C VAL A 51 -19.83 -17.49 -37.02
N SER A 52 -20.58 -16.79 -36.19
CA SER A 52 -21.75 -16.03 -36.60
C SER A 52 -21.36 -14.55 -36.84
N LEU A 53 -22.08 -13.87 -37.72
CA LEU A 53 -21.97 -12.41 -37.87
C LEU A 53 -22.60 -11.65 -36.72
N GLU A 54 -23.40 -12.35 -35.92
CA GLU A 54 -23.99 -11.81 -34.70
C GLU A 54 -23.06 -11.89 -33.48
N ASP A 55 -21.92 -12.60 -33.60
CA ASP A 55 -20.92 -12.68 -32.54
C ASP A 55 -20.46 -11.29 -32.16
N ASP A 56 -20.19 -11.07 -30.86
CA ASP A 56 -19.81 -9.76 -30.28
C ASP A 56 -18.63 -9.10 -31.01
N LEU A 57 -17.64 -9.88 -31.42
CA LEU A 57 -16.49 -9.39 -32.18
C LEU A 57 -16.94 -8.77 -33.52
N MET A 58 -17.91 -9.37 -34.21
CA MET A 58 -18.41 -8.89 -35.48
C MET A 58 -19.36 -7.70 -35.31
N ARG A 59 -20.20 -7.71 -34.28
CA ARG A 59 -21.10 -6.58 -33.94
C ARG A 59 -20.33 -5.30 -33.63
N LEU A 60 -19.26 -5.38 -32.87
CA LEU A 60 -18.48 -4.21 -32.43
C LEU A 60 -17.63 -3.60 -33.55
N PHE A 61 -17.13 -4.38 -34.50
CA PHE A 61 -16.07 -3.93 -35.41
C PHE A 61 -16.30 -4.22 -36.90
N GLY A 62 -17.38 -4.89 -37.28
CA GLY A 62 -17.53 -5.35 -38.66
C GLY A 62 -18.90 -5.20 -39.30
N SER A 63 -19.92 -4.87 -38.55
CA SER A 63 -21.28 -5.26 -38.86
C SER A 63 -21.96 -4.59 -40.08
N GLU A 64 -21.96 -3.25 -40.19
CA GLU A 64 -22.84 -2.58 -41.15
C GLU A 64 -22.44 -2.79 -42.62
N ARG A 65 -21.12 -2.76 -42.90
CA ARG A 65 -20.64 -2.95 -44.28
C ARG A 65 -20.74 -4.39 -44.74
N ILE A 66 -20.55 -5.33 -43.81
CA ILE A 66 -20.61 -6.77 -44.11
C ILE A 66 -22.07 -7.17 -44.24
N ALA A 67 -22.98 -6.72 -43.37
CA ALA A 67 -24.39 -6.99 -43.44
C ALA A 67 -24.97 -6.45 -44.78
N SER A 68 -24.71 -5.20 -45.15
CA SER A 68 -25.18 -4.62 -46.41
C SER A 68 -24.59 -5.28 -47.67
N MET A 69 -23.41 -5.87 -47.56
CA MET A 69 -22.81 -6.65 -48.65
C MET A 69 -23.45 -8.04 -48.79
N MET A 70 -23.83 -8.67 -47.68
CA MET A 70 -24.52 -9.94 -47.65
C MET A 70 -25.95 -9.82 -48.19
N ASP A 71 -26.67 -8.77 -47.83
CA ASP A 71 -27.97 -8.46 -48.37
C ASP A 71 -27.94 -8.30 -49.92
N ARG A 72 -26.82 -7.71 -50.42
CA ARG A 72 -26.61 -7.60 -51.89
C ARG A 72 -26.27 -8.91 -52.58
N MET A 73 -25.69 -9.88 -51.85
CA MET A 73 -25.36 -11.21 -52.38
C MET A 73 -26.55 -12.17 -52.34
N GLY A 74 -27.68 -11.77 -51.77
CA GLY A 74 -28.92 -12.57 -51.75
C GLY A 74 -28.80 -13.84 -50.90
N LEU A 75 -27.93 -13.89 -49.92
CA LEU A 75 -27.73 -15.02 -49.06
C LEU A 75 -28.92 -15.22 -48.11
N LYS A 76 -29.38 -16.42 -47.97
CA LYS A 76 -30.48 -16.79 -47.08
C LYS A 76 -29.95 -17.12 -45.68
N ASP A 77 -30.75 -16.90 -44.67
CA ASP A 77 -30.44 -17.32 -43.30
C ASP A 77 -30.14 -18.85 -43.27
N GLY A 78 -28.99 -19.20 -42.65
CA GLY A 78 -28.53 -20.58 -42.51
C GLY A 78 -27.58 -21.09 -43.60
N GLU A 79 -27.22 -20.28 -44.59
CA GLU A 79 -26.19 -20.67 -45.56
C GLU A 79 -24.77 -20.45 -45.03
N GLU A 80 -23.90 -21.45 -45.23
CA GLU A 80 -22.47 -21.38 -44.89
C GLU A 80 -21.71 -20.54 -45.93
N ILE A 81 -20.97 -19.53 -45.45
CA ILE A 81 -20.16 -18.68 -46.29
C ILE A 81 -18.68 -18.95 -46.08
N GLN A 82 -18.04 -19.52 -47.08
CA GLN A 82 -16.58 -19.70 -47.09
C GLN A 82 -15.93 -18.67 -47.99
N ALA A 83 -15.74 -17.46 -47.46
CA ALA A 83 -15.10 -16.36 -48.22
C ALA A 83 -13.84 -15.89 -47.54
N GLY A 84 -12.72 -15.84 -48.27
CA GLY A 84 -11.43 -15.29 -47.74
C GLY A 84 -11.55 -13.82 -47.30
N MET A 85 -12.57 -13.09 -47.78
CA MET A 85 -12.88 -11.75 -47.35
C MET A 85 -13.38 -11.71 -45.91
N MET A 86 -14.19 -12.69 -45.48
CA MET A 86 -14.68 -12.83 -44.10
C MET A 86 -13.54 -13.08 -43.13
N THR A 87 -12.63 -13.97 -43.47
CA THR A 87 -11.41 -14.22 -42.68
C THR A 87 -10.62 -12.93 -42.45
N LYS A 88 -10.40 -12.13 -43.52
CA LYS A 88 -9.72 -10.85 -43.42
C LYS A 88 -10.49 -9.80 -42.57
N ALA A 89 -11.83 -9.83 -42.65
CA ALA A 89 -12.69 -8.94 -41.86
C ALA A 89 -12.57 -9.27 -40.35
N ILE A 90 -12.64 -10.56 -40.00
CA ILE A 90 -12.46 -11.05 -38.64
C ILE A 90 -11.05 -10.68 -38.10
N GLU A 91 -10.00 -10.88 -38.88
CA GLU A 91 -8.64 -10.52 -38.49
C GLU A 91 -8.47 -9.03 -38.24
N ARG A 92 -9.11 -8.15 -39.06
CA ARG A 92 -9.13 -6.72 -38.84
C ARG A 92 -9.88 -6.31 -37.57
N ALA A 93 -11.03 -6.96 -37.31
CA ALA A 93 -11.79 -6.75 -36.10
C ALA A 93 -10.95 -7.11 -34.85
N GLN A 94 -10.36 -8.31 -34.85
CA GLN A 94 -9.47 -8.73 -33.76
C GLN A 94 -8.30 -7.77 -33.55
N LYS A 95 -7.66 -7.31 -34.62
CA LYS A 95 -6.56 -6.34 -34.55
C LYS A 95 -7.00 -5.04 -33.90
N LYS A 96 -8.18 -4.53 -34.26
CA LYS A 96 -8.73 -3.28 -33.71
C LYS A 96 -9.04 -3.43 -32.21
N VAL A 97 -9.58 -4.59 -31.77
CA VAL A 97 -9.78 -4.89 -30.34
C VAL A 97 -8.44 -4.97 -29.62
N GLU A 98 -7.44 -5.65 -30.19
CA GLU A 98 -6.10 -5.75 -29.63
C GLU A 98 -5.45 -4.39 -29.45
N GLU A 99 -5.58 -3.49 -30.45
CA GLU A 99 -5.08 -2.10 -30.41
C GLU A 99 -5.76 -1.27 -29.31
N ASN A 100 -7.10 -1.36 -29.20
CA ASN A 100 -7.85 -0.69 -28.15
C ASN A 100 -7.45 -1.18 -26.75
N ASN A 101 -7.42 -2.50 -26.56
CA ASN A 101 -7.02 -3.09 -25.29
C ASN A 101 -5.55 -2.80 -24.94
N PHE A 102 -4.68 -2.69 -25.93
CA PHE A 102 -3.32 -2.25 -25.74
C PHE A 102 -3.25 -0.79 -25.25
N GLY A 103 -4.04 0.11 -25.86
CA GLY A 103 -4.12 1.51 -25.43
C GLY A 103 -4.60 1.66 -23.99
N ILE A 104 -5.63 0.89 -23.61
CA ILE A 104 -6.14 0.88 -22.23
C ILE A 104 -5.03 0.40 -21.26
N ARG A 105 -4.38 -0.73 -21.56
CA ARG A 105 -3.31 -1.27 -20.70
C ARG A 105 -2.11 -0.32 -20.61
N LYS A 106 -1.74 0.34 -21.71
CA LYS A 106 -0.66 1.33 -21.71
C LYS A 106 -0.95 2.48 -20.76
N ARG A 107 -2.18 3.03 -20.82
CA ARG A 107 -2.60 4.10 -19.90
C ARG A 107 -2.56 3.64 -18.43
N LEU A 108 -3.03 2.43 -18.14
CA LEU A 108 -2.96 1.88 -16.78
C LEU A 108 -1.53 1.79 -16.26
N LEU A 109 -0.58 1.36 -17.09
CA LEU A 109 0.84 1.32 -16.73
C LEU A 109 1.40 2.71 -16.44
N GLU A 110 1.03 3.73 -17.22
CA GLU A 110 1.47 5.11 -17.02
C GLU A 110 1.01 5.69 -15.66
N TYR A 111 -0.19 5.31 -15.17
CA TYR A 111 -0.64 5.62 -13.82
C TYR A 111 0.09 4.79 -12.75
N ASP A 112 0.29 3.51 -13.01
CA ASP A 112 0.97 2.60 -12.07
C ASP A 112 2.45 2.94 -11.90
N ASP A 113 3.13 3.48 -12.92
CA ASP A 113 4.54 3.90 -12.85
C ASP A 113 4.76 5.00 -11.80
N VAL A 114 3.82 5.94 -11.67
CA VAL A 114 3.88 6.99 -10.64
C VAL A 114 3.83 6.36 -9.25
N MET A 115 2.83 5.51 -9.01
CA MET A 115 2.68 4.81 -7.72
C MET A 115 3.86 3.89 -7.41
N ASN A 116 4.42 3.24 -8.44
CA ASN A 116 5.55 2.33 -8.27
C ASN A 116 6.83 3.08 -7.89
N SER A 117 7.04 4.27 -8.43
CA SER A 117 8.16 5.14 -8.06
C SER A 117 8.08 5.55 -6.59
N GLN A 118 6.92 6.03 -6.15
CA GLN A 118 6.67 6.41 -4.76
C GLN A 118 6.82 5.21 -3.81
N ARG A 119 6.25 4.06 -4.18
CA ARG A 119 6.37 2.80 -3.42
C ARG A 119 7.83 2.39 -3.23
N THR A 120 8.65 2.53 -4.25
CA THR A 120 10.07 2.18 -4.19
C THR A 120 10.81 3.01 -3.14
N VAL A 121 10.55 4.32 -3.07
CA VAL A 121 11.12 5.22 -2.05
C VAL A 121 10.70 4.79 -0.65
N ILE A 122 9.40 4.62 -0.42
CA ILE A 122 8.85 4.26 0.90
C ILE A 122 9.35 2.88 1.35
N TYR A 123 9.34 1.88 0.48
CA TYR A 123 9.82 0.54 0.83
C TYR A 123 11.32 0.48 1.07
N SER A 124 12.11 1.35 0.43
CA SER A 124 13.52 1.51 0.73
C SER A 124 13.73 2.09 2.13
N ARG A 125 13.04 3.20 2.48
CA ARG A 125 13.07 3.77 3.84
C ARG A 125 12.65 2.73 4.89
N ARG A 126 11.54 2.02 4.64
CA ARG A 126 11.05 0.97 5.54
C ARG A 126 12.03 -0.18 5.73
N ARG A 127 12.70 -0.59 4.66
CA ARG A 127 13.73 -1.65 4.71
C ARG A 127 14.92 -1.23 5.57
N ASN A 128 15.40 0.02 5.40
CA ASN A 128 16.49 0.57 6.20
C ASN A 128 16.12 0.60 7.69
N ALA A 129 14.92 1.08 8.02
CA ALA A 129 14.41 1.09 9.38
C ALA A 129 14.31 -0.34 9.97
N LEU A 130 13.85 -1.33 9.18
CA LEU A 130 13.78 -2.73 9.61
C LEU A 130 15.17 -3.33 9.86
N ALA A 131 16.15 -3.06 9.00
CA ALA A 131 17.53 -3.52 9.18
C ALA A 131 18.15 -2.90 10.44
N GLY A 132 17.85 -1.64 10.74
CA GLY A 132 18.31 -0.96 11.96
C GLY A 132 19.77 -0.52 11.94
N GLU A 133 20.48 -0.70 10.82
CA GLU A 133 21.92 -0.38 10.70
C GLU A 133 22.17 1.11 10.42
N ARG A 134 21.19 1.83 9.87
CA ARG A 134 21.31 3.21 9.43
C ARG A 134 20.35 4.19 10.13
N ILE A 135 19.79 3.80 11.27
CA ILE A 135 18.77 4.59 11.99
C ILE A 135 19.25 6.03 12.25
N ASP A 136 20.49 6.20 12.71
CA ASP A 136 21.03 7.52 13.02
C ASP A 136 21.22 8.39 11.77
N ILE A 137 21.67 7.78 10.66
CA ILE A 137 21.81 8.50 9.38
C ILE A 137 20.44 8.90 8.83
N ASP A 138 19.49 7.96 8.82
CA ASP A 138 18.15 8.21 8.30
C ASP A 138 17.42 9.26 9.17
N ARG A 139 17.60 9.22 10.51
CA ARG A 139 17.09 10.26 11.43
C ARG A 139 17.71 11.63 11.13
N ASN A 140 19.03 11.73 10.97
CA ASN A 140 19.70 12.99 10.66
C ASN A 140 19.21 13.58 9.32
N ASN A 141 18.98 12.76 8.31
CA ASN A 141 18.38 13.21 7.05
C ASN A 141 16.98 13.78 7.26
N ILE A 142 16.15 13.13 8.08
CA ILE A 142 14.81 13.61 8.43
C ILE A 142 14.87 14.93 9.17
N VAL A 143 15.84 15.10 10.08
CA VAL A 143 16.05 16.37 10.80
C VAL A 143 16.40 17.50 9.83
N LEU A 144 17.32 17.25 8.89
CA LEU A 144 17.72 18.26 7.90
C LEU A 144 16.55 18.59 6.94
N ASP A 145 15.88 17.59 6.38
CA ASP A 145 14.71 17.80 5.52
C ASP A 145 13.62 18.61 6.23
N PHE A 146 13.37 18.33 7.52
CA PHE A 146 12.41 19.09 8.31
C PHE A 146 12.89 20.52 8.54
N ALA A 147 14.16 20.73 8.93
CA ALA A 147 14.71 22.05 9.22
C ALA A 147 14.69 22.95 7.97
N GLU A 148 15.06 22.41 6.79
CA GLU A 148 14.99 23.13 5.52
C GLU A 148 13.55 23.57 5.21
N THR A 149 12.61 22.63 5.23
CA THR A 149 11.18 22.93 4.98
C THR A 149 10.61 23.91 6.01
N PHE A 150 11.03 23.80 7.28
CA PHE A 150 10.58 24.70 8.34
C PHE A 150 11.09 26.13 8.15
N VAL A 151 12.36 26.30 7.81
CA VAL A 151 12.97 27.62 7.51
C VAL A 151 12.34 28.23 6.25
N GLU A 152 12.07 27.45 5.22
CA GLU A 152 11.39 27.94 4.02
C GLU A 152 10.00 28.52 4.35
N ASN A 153 9.25 27.87 5.23
CA ASN A 153 7.88 28.26 5.56
C ASN A 153 7.79 29.36 6.63
N PHE A 154 8.72 29.40 7.58
CA PHE A 154 8.62 30.26 8.77
C PHE A 154 9.84 31.17 8.97
N GLY A 155 10.91 31.06 8.21
CA GLY A 155 12.13 31.84 8.37
C GLY A 155 11.96 33.33 8.12
N GLU A 156 10.86 33.78 7.50
CA GLU A 156 10.49 35.18 7.29
C GLU A 156 9.45 35.67 8.31
N ALA A 157 8.97 34.81 9.22
CA ALA A 157 8.05 35.17 10.30
C ALA A 157 8.78 35.92 11.44
N GLY A 158 8.04 36.49 12.40
CA GLY A 158 8.63 36.99 13.63
C GLY A 158 9.20 35.85 14.49
N PHE A 159 10.22 36.16 15.29
CA PHE A 159 10.89 35.17 16.16
C PHE A 159 9.93 34.43 17.11
N GLU A 160 8.94 35.16 17.64
CA GLU A 160 7.93 34.59 18.53
C GLU A 160 7.08 33.53 17.79
N ASP A 161 6.58 33.86 16.60
CA ASP A 161 5.79 32.94 15.77
C ASP A 161 6.61 31.74 15.32
N PHE A 162 7.85 31.99 14.90
CA PHE A 162 8.81 30.96 14.54
C PHE A 162 9.05 29.98 15.70
N SER A 163 9.33 30.49 16.87
CA SER A 163 9.59 29.71 18.08
C SER A 163 8.35 28.90 18.50
N PHE A 164 7.17 29.53 18.45
CA PHE A 164 5.91 28.89 18.79
C PHE A 164 5.61 27.72 17.85
N GLU A 165 5.80 27.93 16.54
CA GLU A 165 5.58 26.89 15.56
C GLU A 165 6.57 25.72 15.70
N LEU A 166 7.84 25.97 16.02
CA LEU A 166 8.82 24.92 16.26
C LEU A 166 8.44 24.07 17.48
N ILE A 167 8.04 24.72 18.57
CA ILE A 167 7.55 24.02 19.76
C ILE A 167 6.28 23.21 19.45
N ARG A 168 5.35 23.80 18.71
CA ARG A 168 4.09 23.15 18.35
C ARG A 168 4.30 21.91 17.50
N GLN A 169 5.18 21.99 16.49
CA GLN A 169 5.40 20.91 15.53
C GLN A 169 6.26 19.79 16.12
N VAL A 170 7.41 20.10 16.69
CA VAL A 170 8.40 19.11 17.11
C VAL A 170 8.77 19.14 18.59
N ALA A 171 8.14 19.99 19.38
CA ALA A 171 8.38 20.17 20.82
C ALA A 171 9.83 20.56 21.17
N VAL A 172 10.44 21.38 20.35
CA VAL A 172 11.79 21.90 20.53
C VAL A 172 11.71 23.42 20.65
N GLN A 173 12.38 23.97 21.64
CA GLN A 173 12.54 25.40 21.80
C GLN A 173 13.90 25.84 21.21
N PRO A 174 13.95 26.91 20.39
CA PRO A 174 15.21 27.39 19.86
C PRO A 174 16.20 27.72 20.99
N SER A 175 17.48 27.40 20.83
CA SER A 175 18.56 27.74 21.75
C SER A 175 19.12 29.14 21.50
N PHE A 176 18.78 29.76 20.38
CA PHE A 176 19.25 31.07 19.94
C PHE A 176 18.22 32.17 20.20
N ASP A 177 18.67 33.40 20.24
CA ASP A 177 17.85 34.55 20.51
C ASP A 177 17.36 35.26 19.23
N GLU A 178 16.48 36.26 19.42
CA GLU A 178 15.91 37.06 18.33
C GLU A 178 16.98 37.80 17.51
N GLN A 179 18.09 38.22 18.14
CA GLN A 179 19.17 38.93 17.44
C GLN A 179 19.91 37.96 16.49
N THR A 180 20.18 36.75 16.94
CA THR A 180 20.76 35.70 16.12
C THR A 180 19.83 35.33 14.99
N PHE A 181 18.54 35.18 15.26
CA PHE A 181 17.52 34.88 14.24
C PHE A 181 17.48 35.98 13.16
N ALA A 182 17.47 37.25 13.52
CA ALA A 182 17.38 38.36 12.58
C ALA A 182 18.62 38.52 11.67
N ASN A 183 19.79 38.06 12.14
CA ASN A 183 21.06 38.21 11.42
C ASN A 183 21.51 36.93 10.69
N ALA A 184 20.97 35.79 11.05
CA ALA A 184 21.35 34.51 10.47
C ALA A 184 20.82 34.35 9.05
N LYS A 185 21.60 33.70 8.20
CA LYS A 185 21.15 33.26 6.87
C LYS A 185 20.27 32.02 6.99
N LYS A 186 19.52 31.74 5.93
CA LYS A 186 18.63 30.57 5.91
C LYS A 186 19.40 29.26 6.18
N GLU A 187 20.57 29.08 5.61
CA GLU A 187 21.42 27.90 5.81
C GLU A 187 21.90 27.80 7.28
N GLU A 188 22.25 28.91 7.90
CA GLU A 188 22.66 28.96 9.32
C GLU A 188 21.47 28.62 10.25
N LEU A 189 20.26 29.11 9.93
CA LEU A 189 19.05 28.75 10.67
C LEU A 189 18.73 27.25 10.58
N VAL A 190 18.92 26.65 9.42
CA VAL A 190 18.74 25.20 9.23
C VAL A 190 19.70 24.41 10.13
N GLU A 191 20.97 24.80 10.18
CA GLU A 191 21.98 24.15 11.03
C GLU A 191 21.64 24.31 12.53
N LEU A 192 21.23 25.51 12.96
CA LEU A 192 20.84 25.78 14.34
C LEU A 192 19.63 24.95 14.76
N ILE A 193 18.58 24.90 13.93
CA ILE A 193 17.40 24.08 14.22
C ILE A 193 17.74 22.60 14.25
N ALA A 194 18.55 22.13 13.29
CA ALA A 194 18.98 20.74 13.25
C ALA A 194 19.78 20.34 14.51
N ALA A 195 20.65 21.24 15.00
CA ALA A 195 21.35 21.04 16.26
C ALA A 195 20.39 20.99 17.45
N ASP A 196 19.44 21.93 17.56
CA ASP A 196 18.45 21.95 18.64
C ASP A 196 17.58 20.70 18.68
N ILE A 197 17.16 20.18 17.53
CA ILE A 197 16.37 18.95 17.42
C ILE A 197 17.22 17.75 17.87
N ASN A 198 18.48 17.67 17.43
CA ASN A 198 19.38 16.60 17.83
C ASN A 198 19.67 16.64 19.35
N ASP A 199 19.90 17.81 19.91
CA ASP A 199 20.10 17.99 21.34
C ASP A 199 18.85 17.60 22.15
N ALA A 200 17.67 17.93 21.65
CA ALA A 200 16.42 17.51 22.28
C ALA A 200 16.26 15.99 22.28
N TYR A 201 16.58 15.34 21.16
CA TYR A 201 16.59 13.89 21.03
C TYR A 201 17.54 13.24 22.04
N GLU A 202 18.79 13.70 22.12
CA GLU A 202 19.80 13.16 23.03
C GLU A 202 19.39 13.34 24.51
N ARG A 203 18.86 14.51 24.89
CA ARG A 203 18.32 14.73 26.24
C ARG A 203 17.18 13.76 26.56
N ARG A 204 16.30 13.45 25.61
CA ARG A 204 15.22 12.47 25.80
C ARG A 204 15.76 11.05 25.92
N ALA A 205 16.71 10.68 25.09
CA ALA A 205 17.36 9.36 25.14
C ALA A 205 18.02 9.13 26.51
N GLN A 206 18.79 10.12 27.01
CA GLN A 206 19.41 10.09 28.33
C GLN A 206 18.38 9.98 29.46
N SER A 207 17.31 10.75 29.41
CA SER A 207 16.23 10.72 30.41
C SER A 207 15.54 9.35 30.47
N VAL A 208 15.25 8.76 29.31
CA VAL A 208 14.64 7.42 29.22
C VAL A 208 15.60 6.36 29.74
N ALA A 209 16.88 6.44 29.36
CA ALA A 209 17.92 5.53 29.86
C ALA A 209 18.05 5.63 31.40
N ALA A 210 18.18 6.83 31.94
CA ALA A 210 18.28 7.06 33.38
C ALA A 210 17.09 6.50 34.17
N THR A 211 15.89 6.58 33.59
CA THR A 211 14.66 6.05 34.22
C THR A 211 14.60 4.51 34.14
N ALA A 212 15.03 3.92 33.03
CA ALA A 212 14.93 2.47 32.80
C ALA A 212 16.06 1.66 33.45
N MET A 213 17.29 2.18 33.41
CA MET A 213 18.49 1.43 33.79
C MET A 213 18.48 0.83 35.18
N PRO A 214 18.01 1.52 36.27
CA PRO A 214 17.96 0.92 37.61
C PRO A 214 17.12 -0.37 37.63
N VAL A 215 15.99 -0.40 36.94
CA VAL A 215 15.12 -1.57 36.86
C VAL A 215 15.74 -2.65 35.99
N LEU A 216 16.36 -2.29 34.88
CA LEU A 216 17.00 -3.24 33.96
C LEU A 216 18.18 -3.96 34.62
N ARG A 217 19.04 -3.24 35.36
CA ARG A 217 20.14 -3.85 36.12
C ARG A 217 19.65 -4.83 37.17
N GLN A 218 18.58 -4.48 37.88
CA GLN A 218 17.98 -5.37 38.89
C GLN A 218 17.37 -6.64 38.24
N VAL A 219 16.74 -6.54 37.07
CA VAL A 219 16.24 -7.70 36.32
C VAL A 219 17.39 -8.55 35.80
N TYR A 220 18.44 -7.92 35.29
CA TYR A 220 19.61 -8.61 34.76
C TYR A 220 20.35 -9.40 35.86
N GLU A 221 20.54 -8.85 37.06
CA GLU A 221 21.16 -9.53 38.21
C GLU A 221 20.33 -10.73 38.68
N LYS A 222 19.01 -10.65 38.63
CA LYS A 222 18.13 -11.71 39.13
C LYS A 222 17.80 -12.79 38.12
N GLN A 223 17.70 -12.46 36.84
CA GLN A 223 17.12 -13.30 35.78
C GLN A 223 17.82 -13.13 34.42
N GLY A 224 19.03 -12.56 34.39
CA GLY A 224 19.71 -12.20 33.14
C GLY A 224 19.94 -13.35 32.16
N ASP A 225 20.08 -14.57 32.66
CA ASP A 225 20.23 -15.77 31.82
C ASP A 225 18.91 -16.36 31.30
N GLN A 226 17.75 -15.92 31.86
CA GLN A 226 16.42 -16.45 31.51
C GLN A 226 15.60 -15.49 30.66
N VAL A 227 15.92 -14.19 30.70
CA VAL A 227 15.16 -13.14 30.02
C VAL A 227 16.04 -12.48 28.96
N GLU A 228 15.79 -12.83 27.71
CA GLU A 228 16.50 -12.24 26.56
C GLU A 228 15.96 -10.86 26.16
N ASN A 229 14.65 -10.74 26.06
CA ASN A 229 13.98 -9.53 25.59
C ASN A 229 12.95 -9.04 26.61
N ILE A 230 12.88 -7.73 26.79
CA ILE A 230 11.93 -7.05 27.66
C ILE A 230 11.17 -5.97 26.89
N TYR A 231 9.98 -5.63 27.35
CA TYR A 231 9.17 -4.56 26.76
C TYR A 231 9.17 -3.34 27.67
N ILE A 232 9.66 -2.22 27.15
CA ILE A 232 9.68 -0.95 27.87
C ILE A 232 8.58 -0.05 27.28
N PRO A 233 7.59 0.38 28.11
CA PRO A 233 6.57 1.29 27.64
C PRO A 233 7.14 2.71 27.54
N ILE A 234 7.13 3.28 26.34
CA ILE A 234 7.48 4.69 26.10
C ILE A 234 6.24 5.38 25.52
N THR A 235 5.92 6.55 26.01
CA THR A 235 4.76 7.33 25.56
C THR A 235 5.14 8.72 25.11
N ASN A 236 4.40 9.26 24.13
CA ASN A 236 4.46 10.66 23.72
C ASN A 236 3.33 11.50 24.34
N GLY A 237 2.63 10.97 25.34
CA GLY A 237 1.46 11.57 25.97
C GLY A 237 0.12 11.24 25.28
N LYS A 238 0.13 10.67 24.07
CA LYS A 238 -1.08 10.24 23.34
C LYS A 238 -1.13 8.74 23.13
N LEU A 239 -0.03 8.16 22.72
CA LEU A 239 0.11 6.72 22.42
C LEU A 239 1.20 6.13 23.29
N VAL A 240 1.06 4.85 23.61
CA VAL A 240 2.08 4.06 24.32
C VAL A 240 2.68 3.06 23.35
N TYR A 241 4.01 3.11 23.22
CA TYR A 241 4.79 2.19 22.41
C TYR A 241 5.46 1.17 23.33
N ASN A 242 5.15 -0.11 23.15
CA ASN A 242 5.83 -1.19 23.86
C ASN A 242 7.10 -1.56 23.08
N VAL A 243 8.21 -1.03 23.52
CA VAL A 243 9.52 -1.17 22.85
C VAL A 243 10.18 -2.47 23.26
N PRO A 244 10.35 -3.46 22.36
CA PRO A 244 11.10 -4.67 22.63
C PRO A 244 12.60 -4.35 22.64
N VAL A 245 13.26 -4.62 23.73
CA VAL A 245 14.70 -4.34 23.89
C VAL A 245 15.40 -5.60 24.36
N ASN A 246 16.53 -5.94 23.75
CA ASN A 246 17.38 -7.01 24.23
C ASN A 246 18.09 -6.56 25.52
N LEU A 247 17.84 -7.29 26.61
CA LEU A 247 18.30 -6.91 27.97
C LEU A 247 19.82 -6.75 28.02
N ARG A 248 20.57 -7.68 27.45
CA ARG A 248 22.03 -7.64 27.44
C ARG A 248 22.56 -6.41 26.68
N LYS A 249 22.05 -6.14 25.49
CA LYS A 249 22.44 -4.96 24.70
C LYS A 249 22.09 -3.66 25.41
N ALA A 250 20.95 -3.59 26.10
CA ALA A 250 20.57 -2.41 26.87
C ALA A 250 21.56 -2.13 28.01
N ILE A 251 22.04 -3.18 28.71
CA ILE A 251 23.04 -3.02 29.78
C ILE A 251 24.41 -2.63 29.20
N GLU A 252 24.87 -3.32 28.13
CA GLU A 252 26.13 -3.04 27.46
C GLU A 252 26.23 -1.61 26.88
N SER A 253 25.11 -1.07 26.39
CA SER A 253 25.02 0.28 25.81
C SER A 253 24.64 1.36 26.83
N ASP A 254 24.61 1.04 28.12
CA ASP A 254 24.12 1.94 29.20
C ASP A 254 22.77 2.62 28.87
N GLY A 255 21.85 1.85 28.25
CA GLY A 255 20.50 2.26 27.91
C GLY A 255 20.33 2.92 26.54
N ALA A 256 21.38 3.19 25.79
CA ALA A 256 21.27 3.82 24.47
C ALA A 256 20.44 2.98 23.48
N GLU A 257 20.54 1.64 23.57
CA GLU A 257 19.74 0.72 22.74
C GLU A 257 18.24 0.91 22.91
N ILE A 258 17.77 1.35 24.09
CA ILE A 258 16.34 1.56 24.36
C ILE A 258 15.75 2.60 23.41
N TYR A 259 16.41 3.77 23.33
CA TYR A 259 15.92 4.87 22.53
C TYR A 259 16.13 4.63 21.03
N LYS A 260 17.19 3.90 20.66
CA LYS A 260 17.42 3.42 19.30
C LYS A 260 16.30 2.50 18.83
N MET A 261 15.89 1.54 19.68
CA MET A 261 14.76 0.67 19.37
C MET A 261 13.42 1.40 19.35
N PHE A 262 13.24 2.42 20.21
CA PHE A 262 12.08 3.30 20.14
C PHE A 262 12.04 4.07 18.82
N THR A 263 13.15 4.67 18.39
CA THR A 263 13.28 5.36 17.10
C THR A 263 12.89 4.44 15.95
N LYS A 264 13.42 3.21 15.95
CA LYS A 264 13.07 2.20 14.94
C LYS A 264 11.56 1.95 14.86
N ILE A 265 10.88 1.81 16.00
CA ILE A 265 9.44 1.56 16.05
C ILE A 265 8.67 2.79 15.55
N VAL A 266 9.07 3.97 15.98
CA VAL A 266 8.44 5.22 15.55
C VAL A 266 8.56 5.38 14.05
N MET A 267 9.76 5.22 13.47
CA MET A 267 9.98 5.25 12.02
C MET A 267 9.03 4.29 11.27
N LEU A 268 8.99 3.02 11.70
CA LEU A 268 8.15 2.02 11.05
C LEU A 268 6.66 2.36 11.14
N THR A 269 6.19 2.74 12.32
CA THR A 269 4.78 3.06 12.55
C THR A 269 4.37 4.30 11.75
N THR A 270 5.20 5.35 11.77
CA THR A 270 4.92 6.61 11.07
C THR A 270 4.92 6.41 9.55
N ILE A 271 5.89 5.66 9.02
CA ILE A 271 5.91 5.30 7.59
C ILE A 271 4.65 4.54 7.21
N ASP A 272 4.30 3.49 7.97
CA ASP A 272 3.18 2.61 7.63
C ASP A 272 1.83 3.35 7.70
N ASP A 273 1.64 4.22 8.70
CA ASP A 273 0.39 4.98 8.86
C ASP A 273 0.24 6.07 7.78
N ASN A 274 1.27 6.90 7.56
CA ASN A 274 1.22 7.94 6.54
C ASN A 274 1.13 7.37 5.12
N TRP A 275 1.81 6.26 4.84
CA TRP A 275 1.71 5.57 3.56
C TRP A 275 0.31 5.01 3.29
N ARG A 276 -0.34 4.44 4.31
CA ARG A 276 -1.73 3.95 4.20
C ARG A 276 -2.70 5.06 3.87
N ASP A 277 -2.55 6.21 4.51
CA ASP A 277 -3.40 7.38 4.25
C ASP A 277 -3.13 7.95 2.86
N HIS A 278 -1.86 8.01 2.45
CA HIS A 278 -1.47 8.45 1.11
C HIS A 278 -2.06 7.56 0.01
N LEU A 279 -2.07 6.24 0.19
CA LEU A 279 -2.69 5.32 -0.78
C LEU A 279 -4.17 5.65 -1.00
N ARG A 280 -4.91 5.99 0.07
CA ARG A 280 -6.31 6.42 -0.05
C ARG A 280 -6.44 7.73 -0.83
N GLN A 281 -5.61 8.71 -0.52
CA GLN A 281 -5.59 9.99 -1.24
C GLN A 281 -5.26 9.80 -2.73
N MET A 282 -4.36 8.88 -3.06
CA MET A 282 -4.02 8.55 -4.45
C MET A 282 -5.17 7.84 -5.19
N ASP A 283 -5.94 7.00 -4.51
CA ASP A 283 -7.14 6.38 -5.08
C ASP A 283 -8.22 7.44 -5.35
N ASP A 284 -8.43 8.38 -4.44
CA ASP A 284 -9.36 9.50 -4.61
C ASP A 284 -8.90 10.43 -5.75
N LEU A 285 -7.61 10.74 -5.82
CA LEU A 285 -7.02 11.51 -6.92
C LEU A 285 -7.25 10.82 -8.27
N ARG A 286 -7.01 9.51 -8.34
CA ARG A 286 -7.20 8.74 -9.58
C ARG A 286 -8.65 8.80 -10.09
N GLN A 287 -9.62 8.85 -9.20
CA GLN A 287 -11.03 9.02 -9.57
C GLN A 287 -11.34 10.45 -10.02
N SER A 288 -10.85 11.45 -9.29
CA SER A 288 -11.13 12.86 -9.56
C SER A 288 -10.56 13.34 -10.89
N VAL A 289 -9.36 12.91 -11.26
CA VAL A 289 -8.69 13.34 -12.50
C VAL A 289 -9.38 12.85 -13.78
N GLN A 290 -10.26 11.86 -13.70
CA GLN A 290 -11.03 11.42 -14.86
C GLN A 290 -11.96 12.53 -15.36
N ASN A 291 -12.42 13.41 -14.47
CA ASN A 291 -13.27 14.55 -14.81
C ASN A 291 -12.51 15.68 -15.53
N ALA A 292 -11.17 15.69 -15.45
CA ALA A 292 -10.34 16.70 -16.12
C ALA A 292 -10.47 16.67 -17.66
N SER A 293 -10.91 15.54 -18.22
CA SER A 293 -11.20 15.41 -19.65
C SER A 293 -12.29 16.37 -20.11
N TYR A 294 -13.24 16.75 -19.25
CA TYR A 294 -14.28 17.74 -19.55
C TYR A 294 -13.72 19.16 -19.70
N GLU A 295 -12.58 19.44 -19.06
CA GLU A 295 -11.87 20.72 -19.13
C GLU A 295 -10.81 20.74 -20.24
N GLN A 296 -10.78 19.75 -21.12
CA GLN A 296 -9.77 19.59 -22.19
C GLN A 296 -8.32 19.50 -21.67
N LYS A 297 -8.13 19.12 -20.41
CA LYS A 297 -6.82 18.88 -19.82
C LYS A 297 -6.46 17.41 -19.92
N ASP A 298 -5.15 17.11 -19.99
CA ASP A 298 -4.68 15.73 -19.97
C ASP A 298 -4.76 15.15 -18.53
N PRO A 299 -5.64 14.18 -18.27
CA PRO A 299 -5.81 13.60 -16.95
C PRO A 299 -4.52 12.99 -16.38
N LEU A 300 -3.65 12.44 -17.23
CA LEU A 300 -2.40 11.84 -16.81
C LEU A 300 -1.40 12.89 -16.32
N LEU A 301 -1.34 14.04 -17.01
CA LEU A 301 -0.46 15.13 -16.59
C LEU A 301 -0.89 15.70 -15.24
N ILE A 302 -2.19 15.92 -15.05
CA ILE A 302 -2.73 16.39 -13.76
C ILE A 302 -2.45 15.36 -12.67
N TYR A 303 -2.70 14.07 -12.94
CA TYR A 303 -2.40 13.02 -11.99
C TYR A 303 -0.93 13.03 -11.55
N LYS A 304 0.02 13.20 -12.49
CA LYS A 304 1.45 13.26 -12.17
C LYS A 304 1.80 14.46 -11.28
N LEU A 305 1.26 15.64 -11.59
CA LEU A 305 1.51 16.86 -10.81
C LEU A 305 0.92 16.75 -9.40
N GLU A 306 -0.36 16.42 -9.30
CA GLU A 306 -1.03 16.31 -8.00
C GLU A 306 -0.48 15.16 -7.16
N SER A 307 -0.12 14.04 -7.77
CA SER A 307 0.52 12.92 -7.06
C SER A 307 1.88 13.29 -6.48
N TYR A 308 2.63 14.15 -7.15
CA TYR A 308 3.90 14.67 -6.62
C TYR A 308 3.63 15.55 -5.40
N ASN A 309 2.69 16.48 -5.48
CA ASN A 309 2.32 17.37 -4.38
C ASN A 309 1.83 16.58 -3.15
N LEU A 310 0.96 15.60 -3.36
CA LEU A 310 0.47 14.73 -2.28
C LEU A 310 1.60 13.90 -1.65
N PHE A 311 2.53 13.39 -2.46
CA PHE A 311 3.65 12.61 -1.97
C PHE A 311 4.63 13.46 -1.16
N SER A 312 4.96 14.67 -1.64
CA SER A 312 5.81 15.63 -0.91
C SER A 312 5.18 15.99 0.44
N ALA A 313 3.91 16.37 0.45
CA ALA A 313 3.18 16.69 1.67
C ALA A 313 3.12 15.50 2.66
N MET A 314 2.99 14.28 2.16
CA MET A 314 3.04 13.06 2.98
C MET A 314 4.40 12.85 3.60
N LEU A 315 5.50 13.07 2.86
CA LEU A 315 6.87 12.96 3.39
C LEU A 315 7.13 14.01 4.46
N GLU A 316 6.77 15.27 4.23
CA GLU A 316 6.88 16.36 5.20
C GLU A 316 6.09 16.07 6.49
N LYS A 317 4.85 15.60 6.34
CA LYS A 317 4.03 15.17 7.47
C LYS A 317 4.69 14.02 8.23
N SER A 318 5.20 13.01 7.50
CA SER A 318 5.87 11.85 8.10
C SER A 318 7.11 12.27 8.91
N ASN A 319 7.96 13.13 8.36
CA ASN A 319 9.14 13.65 9.02
C ASN A 319 8.78 14.43 10.30
N ARG A 320 7.79 15.32 10.22
CA ARG A 320 7.29 16.08 11.36
C ARG A 320 6.70 15.20 12.45
N ASP A 321 5.84 14.23 12.09
CA ASP A 321 5.20 13.34 13.04
C ASP A 321 6.23 12.48 13.76
N GLU A 322 7.25 11.98 13.06
CA GLU A 322 8.34 11.21 13.61
C GLU A 322 9.14 12.02 14.63
N LEU A 323 9.62 13.22 14.27
CA LEU A 323 10.36 14.09 15.16
C LEU A 323 9.53 14.51 16.38
N SER A 324 8.25 14.81 16.17
CA SER A 324 7.33 15.15 17.26
C SER A 324 7.16 14.01 18.27
N ILE A 325 7.08 12.77 17.81
CA ILE A 325 6.96 11.60 18.69
C ILE A 325 8.27 11.38 19.45
N LEU A 326 9.40 11.44 18.75
CA LEU A 326 10.71 11.22 19.36
C LEU A 326 11.02 12.28 20.43
N ASN A 327 10.83 13.56 20.15
CA ASN A 327 11.13 14.62 21.12
C ASN A 327 10.15 14.68 22.31
N LYS A 328 9.01 14.00 22.24
CA LYS A 328 8.04 13.86 23.34
C LYS A 328 8.14 12.55 24.10
N GLY A 329 9.01 11.62 23.68
CA GLY A 329 9.11 10.29 24.27
C GLY A 329 9.56 10.30 25.74
N TYR A 330 8.80 9.61 26.62
CA TYR A 330 9.19 9.40 28.02
C TYR A 330 8.58 8.10 28.57
N ILE A 331 9.16 7.57 29.64
CA ILE A 331 8.60 6.42 30.36
C ILE A 331 7.54 6.93 31.35
N PRO A 332 6.28 6.47 31.27
CA PRO A 332 5.25 6.86 32.22
C PRO A 332 5.58 6.29 33.61
N MET A 333 5.87 7.15 34.57
CA MET A 333 5.97 6.75 35.97
C MET A 333 4.57 6.43 36.47
N ARG A 334 4.33 5.22 36.94
CA ARG A 334 3.15 4.92 37.73
C ARG A 334 3.33 5.69 39.06
N GLU A 335 2.54 6.71 39.30
CA GLU A 335 2.33 7.16 40.66
C GLU A 335 1.84 5.96 41.45
N GLN A 336 2.62 5.54 42.46
CA GLN A 336 2.16 4.58 43.45
C GLN A 336 1.05 5.28 44.28
N THR A 337 -0.12 5.35 43.70
CA THR A 337 -1.31 5.54 44.54
C THR A 337 -1.42 4.26 45.36
N GLU A 338 -1.14 4.33 46.62
CA GLU A 338 -1.53 3.35 47.66
C GLU A 338 -3.07 3.20 47.64
N GLN A 339 -3.57 2.56 46.63
CA GLN A 339 -4.92 2.04 46.65
C GLN A 339 -4.83 0.63 47.20
N SER A 340 -5.05 0.55 48.54
CA SER A 340 -5.43 -0.69 49.22
C SER A 340 -6.22 -1.60 48.29
N VAL A 341 -5.65 -2.78 48.10
CA VAL A 341 -6.28 -3.92 47.46
C VAL A 341 -7.60 -4.26 48.20
N ARG A 342 -8.66 -3.61 47.85
CA ARG A 342 -9.99 -4.17 47.97
C ARG A 342 -10.23 -5.05 46.76
N GLN A 343 -9.96 -6.34 46.96
CA GLN A 343 -10.46 -7.37 46.04
C GLN A 343 -11.97 -7.14 45.88
N PRO A 344 -12.46 -6.88 44.68
CA PRO A 344 -13.89 -6.98 44.45
C PRO A 344 -14.21 -8.46 44.47
N SER A 345 -14.94 -8.86 45.55
CA SER A 345 -15.66 -10.12 45.58
C SER A 345 -16.50 -10.24 44.31
N ARG A 346 -16.16 -11.21 43.45
CA ARG A 346 -16.96 -11.55 42.27
C ARG A 346 -18.39 -11.82 42.69
N PRO A 347 -19.42 -11.10 42.17
CA PRO A 347 -20.77 -11.58 42.26
C PRO A 347 -20.85 -12.84 41.39
N GLN A 348 -21.26 -13.93 41.99
CA GLN A 348 -21.71 -15.11 41.25
C GLN A 348 -22.96 -14.71 40.45
N GLN A 349 -22.78 -14.36 39.20
CA GLN A 349 -23.88 -14.28 38.26
C GLN A 349 -24.33 -15.70 37.93
N GLN A 350 -25.45 -16.07 38.54
CA GLN A 350 -26.26 -17.20 38.09
C GLN A 350 -26.56 -17.02 36.60
N GLN A 351 -25.98 -17.92 35.78
CA GLN A 351 -26.28 -18.02 34.36
C GLN A 351 -27.73 -18.55 34.18
N ASN A 352 -28.72 -17.68 34.17
CA ASN A 352 -29.99 -17.94 33.51
C ASN A 352 -29.84 -17.65 32.01
N ARG A 353 -29.35 -18.62 31.29
CA ARG A 353 -29.48 -18.65 29.82
C ARG A 353 -30.87 -19.22 29.52
N PRO A 354 -31.76 -18.48 28.81
CA PRO A 354 -32.98 -19.07 28.31
C PRO A 354 -32.62 -20.20 27.34
N LYS A 355 -33.11 -21.40 27.60
CA LYS A 355 -33.04 -22.53 26.69
C LYS A 355 -33.83 -22.17 25.42
N VAL A 356 -33.10 -21.91 24.31
CA VAL A 356 -33.72 -21.73 23.00
C VAL A 356 -34.31 -23.07 22.57
N ASP A 357 -35.63 -23.12 22.45
CA ASP A 357 -36.39 -24.30 22.04
C ASP A 357 -36.17 -24.50 20.53
N MET A 358 -35.27 -25.44 20.19
CA MET A 358 -34.90 -25.79 18.81
C MET A 358 -36.06 -26.30 17.97
N SER A 359 -37.17 -26.72 18.59
CA SER A 359 -38.38 -27.20 17.89
C SER A 359 -39.15 -26.07 17.19
N LYS A 360 -39.10 -24.85 17.73
CA LYS A 360 -39.73 -23.66 17.12
C LYS A 360 -38.94 -23.12 15.92
N LEU A 361 -37.62 -23.31 15.88
CA LEU A 361 -36.76 -22.90 14.76
C LEU A 361 -36.90 -23.84 13.55
N GLN A 362 -37.23 -25.12 13.77
CA GLN A 362 -37.48 -26.04 12.67
C GLN A 362 -38.88 -25.82 12.05
N ALA A 363 -39.88 -25.47 12.86
CA ALA A 363 -41.21 -25.19 12.34
C ALA A 363 -41.27 -23.93 11.47
N SER A 364 -40.53 -22.86 11.82
CA SER A 364 -40.48 -21.65 11.01
C SER A 364 -39.71 -21.83 9.68
N ARG A 365 -38.73 -22.72 9.64
CA ARG A 365 -38.01 -23.09 8.39
C ARG A 365 -38.88 -23.93 7.45
N MET A 366 -39.71 -24.81 7.97
CA MET A 366 -40.66 -25.58 7.15
C MET A 366 -41.80 -24.75 6.58
N GLN A 367 -42.27 -23.73 7.30
CA GLN A 367 -43.27 -22.78 6.78
C GLN A 367 -42.70 -21.83 5.69
N ALA A 368 -41.45 -21.43 5.81
CA ALA A 368 -40.80 -20.61 4.77
C ALA A 368 -40.48 -21.38 3.49
N ALA A 369 -40.28 -22.69 3.56
CA ALA A 369 -40.04 -23.55 2.41
C ALA A 369 -41.34 -24.01 1.70
N ALA A 370 -42.49 -23.83 2.29
CA ALA A 370 -43.81 -24.14 1.72
C ALA A 370 -44.49 -22.91 1.06
N ALA A 371 -43.87 -21.72 1.18
CA ALA A 371 -44.38 -20.46 0.61
C ALA A 371 -43.50 -19.90 -0.52
N ALA A 372 -42.48 -20.65 -1.00
CA ALA A 372 -41.68 -20.42 -2.19
C ALA A 372 -41.93 -21.55 -3.20
#